data_ce286d377785934def46d40e39984f6c
#
_entry.id   ce286d377785934def46d40e39984f6c
#
_cell.length_a   1.000
_cell.length_b   1.000
_cell.length_c   1.000
_cell.angle_alpha   90.00
_cell.angle_beta   90.00
_cell.angle_gamma   90.00
#
_symmetry.space_group_name_H-M   'P 1'
#
loop_
_entity.id
_entity.type
_entity.pdbx_description
1 polymer ?
#
loop_
_entity_poly.entity_id
_entity_poly.type
_entity_poly.pdbx_seq_one_letter_code
_entity_poly.pdbx_strand_id
1 'polypeptide(L)'
;VGALSKTHKLQAKVGETVRIYFGVGGPNKISSFHVIGEIFDTVYSEGSFSGIKHDVQTTLVAPGGATIVEIKVQHPGSYLLVDHALSRAGKGAVGVLEVTGVPVPGVYKAGPL
;
A
#
# COMPACT_ATOMS: atom_id res chain seq x y z
N VAL A 1 15.65 3.73 -12.18
CA VAL A 1 14.53 2.99 -11.62
C VAL A 1 13.27 3.39 -12.37
N GLY A 2 12.50 2.43 -12.83
CA GLY A 2 11.26 2.67 -13.57
C GLY A 2 10.02 2.61 -12.68
N ALA A 3 8.86 2.65 -13.32
CA ALA A 3 7.58 2.54 -12.64
C ALA A 3 7.43 1.19 -11.93
N LEU A 4 6.81 1.18 -10.76
CA LEU A 4 6.64 -0.01 -9.93
C LEU A 4 5.48 -0.91 -10.42
N SER A 5 5.06 -0.78 -11.66
CA SER A 5 3.85 -1.44 -12.16
C SER A 5 4.10 -2.64 -13.07
N LYS A 6 5.26 -2.74 -13.70
CA LYS A 6 5.54 -3.83 -14.65
C LYS A 6 6.81 -4.59 -14.30
N THR A 7 7.97 -3.98 -14.52
CA THR A 7 9.27 -4.64 -14.36
C THR A 7 9.93 -4.37 -13.02
N HIS A 8 9.44 -3.39 -12.29
CA HIS A 8 9.99 -2.96 -10.99
C HIS A 8 8.97 -3.10 -9.86
N LYS A 9 8.18 -4.17 -9.88
CA LYS A 9 7.21 -4.45 -8.82
C LYS A 9 7.92 -4.65 -7.49
N LEU A 10 7.29 -4.15 -6.42
CA LEU A 10 7.70 -4.50 -5.06
C LEU A 10 7.34 -5.96 -4.81
N GLN A 11 8.15 -6.65 -4.02
CA GLN A 11 7.95 -8.07 -3.76
C GLN A 11 8.03 -8.37 -2.26
N ALA A 12 7.19 -9.28 -1.81
CA ALA A 12 7.18 -9.78 -0.45
C ALA A 12 6.69 -11.23 -0.43
N LYS A 13 6.84 -11.86 0.74
CA LYS A 13 6.31 -13.20 1.00
C LYS A 13 5.19 -13.11 2.02
N VAL A 14 4.21 -14.02 1.91
CA VAL A 14 3.14 -14.16 2.90
C VAL A 14 3.74 -14.23 4.31
N GLY A 15 3.19 -13.46 5.23
CA GLY A 15 3.60 -13.40 6.62
C GLY A 15 4.68 -12.38 6.93
N GLU A 16 5.35 -11.82 5.93
CA GLU A 16 6.30 -10.72 6.14
C GLU A 16 5.57 -9.42 6.44
N THR A 17 6.14 -8.60 7.31
CA THR A 17 5.69 -7.22 7.48
C THR A 17 6.38 -6.35 6.44
N VAL A 18 5.58 -5.71 5.60
CA VAL A 18 6.06 -4.81 4.56
C VAL A 18 5.94 -3.38 5.07
N ARG A 19 7.04 -2.65 5.06
CA ARG A 19 7.05 -1.23 5.40
C ARG A 19 7.24 -0.41 4.12
N ILE A 20 6.33 0.52 3.88
CA ILE A 20 6.38 1.37 2.69
C ILE A 20 6.56 2.82 3.14
N TYR A 21 7.57 3.47 2.57
CA TYR A 21 7.80 4.90 2.71
C TYR A 21 7.18 5.58 1.51
N PHE A 22 6.17 6.39 1.75
CA PHE A 22 5.41 7.04 0.69
C PHE A 22 5.51 8.55 0.81
N GLY A 23 6.05 9.19 -0.23
CA GLY A 23 6.21 10.63 -0.28
C GLY A 23 5.37 11.27 -1.37
N VAL A 24 4.91 12.48 -1.11
CA VAL A 24 4.20 13.30 -2.08
C VAL A 24 5.02 14.57 -2.33
N GLY A 25 5.66 14.62 -3.50
CA GLY A 25 6.46 15.79 -3.87
C GLY A 25 5.61 17.05 -4.06
N GLY A 26 4.42 16.88 -4.56
CA GLY A 26 3.54 18.01 -4.83
C GLY A 26 3.92 18.69 -6.14
N PRO A 27 3.91 20.02 -6.20
CA PRO A 27 3.74 20.95 -5.07
C PRO A 27 2.30 21.16 -4.61
N ASN A 28 1.30 20.84 -5.42
CA ASN A 28 -0.05 21.37 -5.20
C ASN A 28 -1.11 20.34 -4.85
N LYS A 29 -0.83 19.04 -5.04
CA LYS A 29 -1.87 18.02 -4.89
C LYS A 29 -1.56 17.06 -3.76
N ILE A 30 -2.55 16.90 -2.89
CA ILE A 30 -2.58 15.86 -1.86
C ILE A 30 -2.73 14.47 -2.50
N SER A 31 -2.25 13.43 -1.84
CA SER A 31 -2.50 12.05 -2.23
C SER A 31 -3.29 11.31 -1.16
N SER A 32 -4.11 10.37 -1.60
CA SER A 32 -4.84 9.45 -0.75
C SER A 32 -4.28 8.05 -0.97
N PHE A 33 -3.27 7.67 -0.18
CA PHE A 33 -2.57 6.41 -0.38
C PHE A 33 -3.35 5.23 0.17
N HIS A 34 -3.51 4.21 -0.68
CA HIS A 34 -4.21 2.98 -0.38
C HIS A 34 -3.54 1.79 -1.07
N VAL A 35 -3.61 0.63 -0.45
CA VAL A 35 -3.25 -0.64 -1.09
C VAL A 35 -4.53 -1.44 -1.29
N ILE A 36 -4.91 -1.65 -2.55
CA ILE A 36 -6.16 -2.34 -2.88
C ILE A 36 -6.09 -3.79 -2.41
N GLY A 37 -7.08 -4.17 -1.62
CA GLY A 37 -7.19 -5.50 -1.03
C GLY A 37 -6.60 -5.60 0.38
N GLU A 38 -6.08 -4.51 0.93
CA GLU A 38 -5.44 -4.50 2.25
C GLU A 38 -5.85 -3.30 3.10
N ILE A 39 -5.60 -3.45 4.39
CA ILE A 39 -5.70 -2.37 5.39
C ILE A 39 -4.30 -2.19 5.96
N PHE A 40 -3.89 -0.95 6.14
CA PHE A 40 -2.63 -0.68 6.83
C PHE A 40 -2.75 -1.04 8.30
N ASP A 41 -1.90 -1.94 8.77
CA ASP A 41 -1.86 -2.30 10.19
C ASP A 41 -1.40 -1.14 11.05
N THR A 42 -0.43 -0.38 10.54
CA THR A 42 0.16 0.77 11.23
C THR A 42 0.46 1.87 10.24
N VAL A 43 0.12 3.09 10.60
CA VAL A 43 0.44 4.31 9.84
C VAL A 43 1.12 5.32 10.74
N TYR A 44 2.32 5.73 10.34
CA TYR A 44 3.03 6.86 10.92
C TYR A 44 2.62 8.09 10.13
N SER A 45 1.46 8.64 10.49
CA SER A 45 0.84 9.76 9.79
C SER A 45 1.78 10.96 9.76
N GLU A 46 1.96 11.56 8.59
CA GLU A 46 2.88 12.68 8.38
C GLU A 46 4.34 12.36 8.77
N GLY A 47 4.70 11.07 8.85
CA GLY A 47 6.00 10.62 9.32
C GLY A 47 6.25 10.75 10.82
N SER A 48 5.20 11.05 11.59
CA SER A 48 5.31 11.25 13.03
C SER A 48 5.36 9.91 13.78
N PHE A 49 6.31 9.78 14.70
CA PHE A 49 6.37 8.62 15.58
C PHE A 49 5.50 8.73 16.83
N SER A 50 4.91 9.91 17.08
CA SER A 50 3.99 10.14 18.21
C SER A 50 2.53 10.12 17.79
N GLY A 51 2.22 10.22 16.50
CA GLY A 51 0.86 10.19 15.95
C GLY A 51 0.54 8.89 15.22
N ILE A 52 0.86 7.75 15.81
CA ILE A 52 0.68 6.44 15.18
C ILE A 52 -0.80 6.07 15.16
N LYS A 53 -1.28 5.60 14.01
CA LYS A 53 -2.65 5.08 13.83
C LYS A 53 -2.60 3.62 13.43
N HIS A 54 -3.65 2.88 13.76
CA HIS A 54 -3.79 1.46 13.44
C HIS A 54 -5.06 1.22 12.63
N ASP A 55 -5.05 0.17 11.81
CA ASP A 55 -6.20 -0.31 11.04
C ASP A 55 -6.78 0.77 10.12
N VAL A 56 -5.93 1.34 9.29
CA VAL A 56 -6.26 2.46 8.40
C VAL A 56 -6.44 1.98 6.97
N GLN A 57 -7.56 2.30 6.35
CA GLN A 57 -7.86 1.95 4.95
C GLN A 57 -7.05 2.77 3.96
N THR A 58 -7.12 4.08 4.11
CA THR A 58 -6.52 5.05 3.19
C THR A 58 -5.97 6.19 4.02
N THR A 59 -4.76 6.62 3.74
CA THR A 59 -4.13 7.70 4.49
C THR A 59 -3.85 8.91 3.59
N LEU A 60 -4.18 10.10 4.12
CA LEU A 60 -3.90 11.35 3.43
C LEU A 60 -2.44 11.73 3.61
N VAL A 61 -1.81 12.13 2.50
CA VAL A 61 -0.43 12.59 2.50
C VAL A 61 -0.38 13.96 1.83
N ALA A 62 0.00 14.96 2.60
CA ALA A 62 0.05 16.34 2.14
C ALA A 62 1.14 16.54 1.07
N PRO A 63 0.98 17.50 0.16
CA PRO A 63 2.07 17.88 -0.74
C PRO A 63 3.28 18.34 0.07
N GLY A 64 4.46 17.85 -0.31
CA GLY A 64 5.68 18.07 0.45
C GLY A 64 5.82 17.20 1.70
N GLY A 65 4.86 16.30 1.93
CA GLY A 65 4.84 15.42 3.08
C GLY A 65 5.17 13.97 2.74
N ALA A 66 5.13 13.14 3.78
CA ALA A 66 5.40 11.72 3.66
C ALA A 66 4.63 10.96 4.74
N THR A 67 4.49 9.66 4.54
CA THR A 67 3.96 8.73 5.54
C THR A 67 4.76 7.44 5.50
N ILE A 68 4.69 6.69 6.59
CA ILE A 68 5.22 5.33 6.65
C ILE A 68 4.06 4.43 6.99
N VAL A 69 3.87 3.36 6.22
CA VAL A 69 2.83 2.37 6.49
C VAL A 69 3.44 0.99 6.65
N GLU A 70 2.80 0.18 7.47
CA GLU A 70 3.18 -1.22 7.65
C GLU A 70 1.97 -2.10 7.40
N ILE A 71 2.15 -3.16 6.61
CA ILE A 71 1.14 -4.16 6.33
C ILE A 71 1.74 -5.56 6.41
N LYS A 72 0.93 -6.50 6.87
CA LYS A 72 1.27 -7.91 6.85
C LYS A 72 0.27 -8.61 5.95
N VAL A 73 0.72 -8.99 4.77
CA VAL A 73 -0.15 -9.65 3.80
C VAL A 73 -0.18 -11.14 4.07
N GLN A 74 -1.37 -11.69 4.23
CA GLN A 74 -1.59 -13.07 4.63
C GLN A 74 -2.11 -13.96 3.49
N HIS A 75 -2.27 -13.40 2.31
CA HIS A 75 -2.71 -14.13 1.13
C HIS A 75 -1.86 -13.71 -0.08
N PRO A 76 -1.37 -14.69 -0.89
CA PRO A 76 -0.59 -14.34 -2.07
C PRO A 76 -1.45 -13.65 -3.12
N GLY A 77 -0.82 -12.82 -3.91
CA GLY A 77 -1.49 -12.08 -4.98
C GLY A 77 -0.74 -10.82 -5.36
N SER A 78 -1.32 -10.09 -6.29
CA SER A 78 -0.81 -8.78 -6.71
C SER A 78 -1.71 -7.70 -6.13
N TYR A 79 -1.12 -6.83 -5.33
CA TYR A 79 -1.83 -5.75 -4.64
C TYR A 79 -1.46 -4.43 -5.28
N LEU A 80 -2.45 -3.63 -5.63
CA LEU A 80 -2.20 -2.34 -6.27
C LEU A 80 -2.00 -1.25 -5.22
N LEU A 81 -0.88 -0.55 -5.33
CA LEU A 81 -0.61 0.66 -4.57
C LEU A 81 -1.11 1.83 -5.38
N VAL A 82 -2.04 2.59 -4.85
CA VAL A 82 -2.70 3.65 -5.61
C VAL A 82 -2.79 4.95 -4.83
N ASP A 83 -2.85 6.05 -5.58
CA ASP A 83 -3.54 7.24 -5.12
C ASP A 83 -5.03 6.99 -5.37
N HIS A 84 -5.84 6.93 -4.34
CA HIS A 84 -7.25 6.56 -4.49
C HIS A 84 -8.09 7.64 -5.20
N ALA A 85 -7.55 8.77 -5.54
CA ALA A 85 -8.05 9.61 -6.61
C ALA A 85 -7.73 8.89 -7.93
N LEU A 86 -8.53 7.90 -8.30
CA LEU A 86 -8.17 6.87 -9.27
C LEU A 86 -7.92 7.40 -10.70
N SER A 87 -8.37 8.60 -11.01
CA SER A 87 -8.00 9.25 -12.29
C SER A 87 -6.47 9.38 -12.44
N ARG A 88 -5.75 9.47 -11.32
CA ARG A 88 -4.28 9.56 -11.32
C ARG A 88 -3.61 8.21 -11.56
N ALA A 89 -4.26 7.11 -11.23
CA ALA A 89 -3.74 5.77 -11.51
C ALA A 89 -3.59 5.55 -13.02
N GLY A 90 -4.56 5.98 -13.80
CA GLY A 90 -4.48 5.94 -15.26
C GLY A 90 -3.38 6.83 -15.85
N LYS A 91 -2.87 7.78 -15.07
CA LYS A 91 -1.75 8.66 -15.43
C LYS A 91 -0.41 8.18 -14.88
N GLY A 92 -0.36 6.98 -14.30
CA GLY A 92 0.87 6.37 -13.79
C GLY A 92 1.04 6.37 -12.28
N ALA A 93 0.11 6.94 -11.51
CA ALA A 93 0.17 6.94 -10.04
C ALA A 93 -0.31 5.58 -9.49
N VAL A 94 0.38 4.52 -9.87
CA VAL A 94 0.08 3.14 -9.50
C VAL A 94 1.38 2.34 -9.37
N GLY A 95 1.42 1.46 -8.38
CA GLY A 95 2.48 0.47 -8.22
C GLY A 95 1.89 -0.89 -7.93
N VAL A 96 2.72 -1.91 -7.91
CA VAL A 96 2.32 -3.27 -7.60
C VAL A 96 3.20 -3.84 -6.50
N LEU A 97 2.56 -4.41 -5.49
CA LEU A 97 3.19 -5.28 -4.50
C LEU A 97 2.79 -6.72 -4.83
N GLU A 98 3.77 -7.52 -5.22
CA GLU A 98 3.55 -8.93 -5.51
C GLU A 98 3.92 -9.76 -4.29
N VAL A 99 2.95 -10.50 -3.76
CA VAL A 99 3.13 -11.34 -2.58
C VAL A 99 3.04 -12.80 -2.99
N THR A 100 4.07 -13.58 -2.65
CA THR A 100 4.16 -15.00 -2.96
C THR A 100 4.14 -15.83 -1.69
N GLY A 101 3.80 -17.11 -1.81
CA GLY A 101 3.82 -18.05 -0.71
C GLY A 101 2.51 -18.79 -0.54
N VAL A 102 2.40 -19.49 0.59
CA VAL A 102 1.21 -20.26 0.95
C VAL A 102 0.27 -19.39 1.77
N PRO A 103 -1.04 -19.35 1.45
CA PRO A 103 -1.99 -18.57 2.23
C PRO A 103 -2.01 -18.97 3.70
N VAL A 104 -2.18 -17.98 4.59
CA VAL A 104 -2.40 -18.25 6.01
C VAL A 104 -3.79 -18.90 6.16
N PRO A 105 -3.90 -20.08 6.84
CA PRO A 105 -5.18 -20.75 7.00
C PRO A 105 -6.23 -19.86 7.67
N GLY A 106 -7.45 -19.87 7.15
CA GLY A 106 -8.59 -19.17 7.74
C GLY A 106 -8.74 -17.71 7.33
N VAL A 107 -7.77 -17.11 6.64
CA VAL A 107 -7.86 -15.72 6.20
C VAL A 107 -8.76 -15.57 4.97
N TYR A 108 -8.64 -16.50 4.04
CA TYR A 108 -9.47 -16.54 2.85
C TYR A 108 -9.85 -17.97 2.51
N LYS A 109 -11.12 -18.18 2.23
CA LYS A 109 -11.62 -19.47 1.76
C LYS A 109 -12.64 -19.22 0.66
N ALA A 110 -12.32 -19.64 -0.56
CA ALA A 110 -13.28 -19.61 -1.65
C ALA A 110 -14.40 -20.62 -1.34
N GLY A 111 -15.62 -20.12 -1.31
CA GLY A 111 -16.78 -20.99 -1.23
C GLY A 111 -17.07 -21.67 -2.57
N PRO A 112 -17.95 -22.67 -2.59
CA PRO A 112 -18.43 -23.22 -3.85
C PRO A 112 -19.19 -22.15 -4.62
N LEU A 113 -18.92 -22.09 -5.93
CA LEU A 113 -19.64 -21.20 -6.86
C LEU A 113 -21.03 -21.77 -7.14
#